data_135eb94da0dc17eb91edc695681f53ad
#
_entry.id   135eb94da0dc17eb91edc695681f53ad
#
_cell.length_a   1.000
_cell.length_b   1.000
_cell.length_c   1.000
_cell.angle_alpha   90.00
_cell.angle_beta   90.00
_cell.angle_gamma   90.00
#
_symmetry.space_group_name_H-M   'P 1'
#
loop_
_entity.id
_entity.type
_entity.pdbx_description
1 polymer ?
#
loop_
_entity_poly.entity_id
_entity_poly.type
_entity_poly.pdbx_seq_one_letter_code
_entity_poly.pdbx_strand_id
1 'polypeptide(L)'
;MRAWTQTGPFRWEGTHYQHRVVNPWAVPLQKPHPRVWIPGVVSKETIIWAARQRYPYIALSTAIDATKKIWELYDSVAAEAGYTAGPENRGYLQRCHVAETEEKAMANARQFMWMQGEFTGLAHPVWSSPSGYFSPSYRKAFVEYAVGRRSNPRGAEFEDQIRDQQIIAGTPKTVIAKLRRLLEETRPSILGFWTSDGFVSNEDAKSCIRLLGQEVLPAVREMGKELGLWSPFEANAPVSIAYAKGPAPAAA
;
A
#
# COMPACT_ATOMS: atom_id res chain seq x y z
N MET A 1 -8.47 18.68 0.19
CA MET A 1 -9.70 18.64 0.99
C MET A 1 -10.60 19.85 0.73
N ARG A 2 -10.09 21.11 0.85
CA ARG A 2 -10.92 22.30 0.62
C ARG A 2 -11.66 22.27 -0.72
N ALA A 3 -11.02 21.85 -1.80
CA ALA A 3 -11.62 21.72 -3.12
C ALA A 3 -12.80 20.71 -3.19
N TRP A 4 -12.91 19.81 -2.24
CA TRP A 4 -14.00 18.83 -2.19
C TRP A 4 -15.22 19.28 -1.42
N THR A 5 -15.07 20.32 -0.60
CA THR A 5 -16.15 20.83 0.27
C THR A 5 -16.66 22.20 -0.17
N GLN A 6 -15.95 22.91 -1.03
CA GLN A 6 -16.28 24.23 -1.47
C GLN A 6 -16.86 24.23 -2.89
N THR A 7 -18.01 24.86 -3.08
CA THR A 7 -18.79 24.86 -4.34
C THR A 7 -18.46 26.00 -5.27
N GLY A 8 -17.55 26.90 -4.93
CA GLY A 8 -17.17 28.06 -5.75
C GLY A 8 -15.67 28.21 -5.88
N PRO A 9 -15.22 29.08 -6.80
CA PRO A 9 -13.80 29.38 -6.95
C PRO A 9 -13.19 29.94 -5.68
N PHE A 10 -11.94 29.57 -5.39
CA PHE A 10 -11.20 30.12 -4.27
C PHE A 10 -9.73 30.32 -4.62
N ARG A 11 -9.06 31.20 -3.88
CA ARG A 11 -7.61 31.36 -3.92
C ARG A 11 -6.96 30.41 -2.93
N TRP A 12 -5.83 29.83 -3.32
CA TRP A 12 -5.01 29.02 -2.45
C TRP A 12 -3.62 29.62 -2.30
N GLU A 13 -3.20 29.84 -1.08
CA GLU A 13 -1.84 30.27 -0.73
C GLU A 13 -1.29 29.30 0.32
N GLY A 14 -0.51 28.33 -0.15
CA GLY A 14 0.16 27.36 0.69
C GLY A 14 1.67 27.57 0.69
N THR A 15 2.38 26.86 1.55
CA THR A 15 3.84 26.93 1.65
C THR A 15 4.54 26.53 0.35
N HIS A 16 4.01 25.54 -0.37
CA HIS A 16 4.63 24.96 -1.56
C HIS A 16 3.94 25.35 -2.86
N TYR A 17 2.65 25.64 -2.82
CA TYR A 17 1.84 25.95 -4.00
C TYR A 17 0.97 27.17 -3.77
N GLN A 18 0.93 28.04 -4.79
CA GLN A 18 0.07 29.22 -4.80
C GLN A 18 -0.76 29.20 -6.08
N HIS A 19 -2.08 29.26 -5.94
CA HIS A 19 -3.00 29.28 -7.06
C HIS A 19 -3.92 30.49 -6.96
N ARG A 20 -3.93 31.33 -8.01
CA ARG A 20 -4.82 32.50 -8.06
C ARG A 20 -6.28 32.10 -8.02
N VAL A 21 -6.63 31.03 -8.73
CA VAL A 21 -7.97 30.49 -8.78
C VAL A 21 -7.90 28.95 -8.76
N VAL A 22 -8.61 28.35 -7.82
CA VAL A 22 -8.94 26.93 -7.83
C VAL A 22 -10.45 26.84 -8.01
N ASN A 23 -10.89 26.25 -9.11
CA ASN A 23 -12.31 26.08 -9.41
C ASN A 23 -12.61 24.59 -9.66
N PRO A 24 -12.94 23.81 -8.62
CA PRO A 24 -13.25 22.41 -8.80
C PRO A 24 -14.59 22.25 -9.52
N TRP A 25 -14.56 21.55 -10.65
CA TRP A 25 -15.77 21.25 -11.43
C TRP A 25 -16.63 20.18 -10.82
N ALA A 26 -15.99 19.17 -10.23
CA ALA A 26 -16.66 18.06 -9.59
C ALA A 26 -16.36 18.07 -8.10
N VAL A 27 -17.41 17.98 -7.30
CA VAL A 27 -17.31 17.74 -5.87
C VAL A 27 -17.76 16.31 -5.58
N PRO A 28 -17.14 15.63 -4.62
CA PRO A 28 -17.54 14.29 -4.24
C PRO A 28 -19.02 14.21 -3.82
N LEU A 29 -19.69 13.14 -4.23
CA LEU A 29 -21.04 12.83 -3.75
C LEU A 29 -21.01 12.48 -2.26
N GLN A 30 -19.99 11.73 -1.83
CA GLN A 30 -19.78 11.38 -0.42
C GLN A 30 -19.43 12.64 0.39
N LYS A 31 -20.01 12.76 1.56
CA LYS A 31 -19.77 13.88 2.49
C LYS A 31 -19.07 13.37 3.76
N PRO A 32 -18.06 14.10 4.27
CA PRO A 32 -17.47 15.34 3.72
C PRO A 32 -16.64 15.11 2.45
N HIS A 33 -16.18 13.90 2.16
CA HIS A 33 -15.41 13.47 0.98
C HIS A 33 -15.29 11.95 0.95
N PRO A 34 -14.86 11.34 -0.18
CA PRO A 34 -14.53 9.91 -0.23
C PRO A 34 -13.45 9.56 0.80
N ARG A 35 -13.37 8.29 1.17
CA ARG A 35 -12.28 7.80 2.02
C ARG A 35 -10.94 8.05 1.35
N VAL A 36 -9.99 8.56 2.12
CA VAL A 36 -8.63 8.82 1.67
C VAL A 36 -7.71 7.78 2.29
N TRP A 37 -6.91 7.14 1.47
CA TRP A 37 -5.92 6.16 1.88
C TRP A 37 -4.54 6.63 1.41
N ILE A 38 -3.54 6.45 2.25
CA ILE A 38 -2.19 6.93 1.97
C ILE A 38 -1.30 5.72 1.69
N PRO A 39 -0.90 5.49 0.43
CA PRO A 39 0.01 4.41 0.11
C PRO A 39 1.46 4.84 0.35
N GLY A 40 2.30 3.88 0.73
CA GLY A 40 3.74 4.11 0.81
C GLY A 40 4.54 2.86 1.15
N VAL A 41 5.85 3.00 1.11
CA VAL A 41 6.77 1.90 1.40
C VAL A 41 7.34 2.05 2.82
N VAL A 42 8.22 3.04 3.02
CA VAL A 42 8.95 3.21 4.30
C VAL A 42 9.18 4.67 4.71
N SER A 43 8.55 5.63 4.04
CA SER A 43 8.72 7.05 4.39
C SER A 43 8.10 7.34 5.75
N LYS A 44 8.96 7.59 6.75
CA LYS A 44 8.53 7.91 8.12
C LYS A 44 7.62 9.13 8.17
N GLU A 45 7.96 10.15 7.40
CA GLU A 45 7.20 11.40 7.34
C GLU A 45 5.77 11.17 6.84
N THR A 46 5.62 10.32 5.82
CA THR A 46 4.30 9.97 5.28
C THR A 46 3.48 9.15 6.28
N ILE A 47 4.12 8.20 6.98
CA ILE A 47 3.46 7.40 8.02
C ILE A 47 2.98 8.29 9.16
N ILE A 48 3.86 9.18 9.67
CA ILE A 48 3.55 10.12 10.74
C ILE A 48 2.40 11.04 10.33
N TRP A 49 2.47 11.58 9.11
CA TRP A 49 1.43 12.46 8.61
C TRP A 49 0.08 11.73 8.48
N ALA A 50 0.08 10.52 7.91
CA ALA A 50 -1.13 9.72 7.76
C ALA A 50 -1.78 9.40 9.12
N ALA A 51 -0.98 9.00 10.12
CA ALA A 51 -1.46 8.72 11.46
C ALA A 51 -2.05 9.98 12.14
N ARG A 52 -1.37 11.14 12.07
CA ARG A 52 -1.88 12.41 12.62
C ARG A 52 -3.19 12.85 11.97
N GLN A 53 -3.35 12.58 10.68
CA GLN A 53 -4.59 12.88 9.93
C GLN A 53 -5.64 11.78 10.08
N ARG A 54 -5.33 10.68 10.79
CA ARG A 54 -6.20 9.50 10.94
C ARG A 54 -6.54 8.82 9.61
N TYR A 55 -5.69 8.96 8.61
CA TYR A 55 -5.85 8.26 7.32
C TYR A 55 -5.26 6.86 7.40
N PRO A 56 -5.99 5.83 6.90
CA PRO A 56 -5.41 4.51 6.73
C PRO A 56 -4.14 4.55 5.87
N TYR A 57 -3.12 3.83 6.30
CA TYR A 57 -1.89 3.68 5.55
C TYR A 57 -1.85 2.32 4.85
N ILE A 58 -1.48 2.31 3.58
CA ILE A 58 -1.34 1.07 2.79
C ILE A 58 0.13 0.80 2.55
N ALA A 59 0.66 -0.25 3.18
CA ALA A 59 2.02 -0.72 2.94
C ALA A 59 2.11 -1.41 1.57
N LEU A 60 3.04 -0.98 0.73
CA LEU A 60 3.16 -1.45 -0.64
C LEU A 60 4.20 -2.58 -0.74
N SER A 61 3.78 -3.82 -0.60
CA SER A 61 4.60 -5.03 -0.76
C SER A 61 5.92 -5.02 0.03
N THR A 62 5.90 -4.46 1.24
CA THR A 62 7.03 -4.49 2.16
C THR A 62 7.14 -5.86 2.82
N ALA A 63 8.36 -6.32 3.17
CA ALA A 63 8.52 -7.53 3.96
C ALA A 63 7.76 -7.44 5.29
N ILE A 64 7.31 -8.57 5.82
CA ILE A 64 6.47 -8.62 7.04
C ILE A 64 7.10 -7.85 8.19
N ASP A 65 8.39 -8.05 8.47
CA ASP A 65 9.07 -7.34 9.58
C ASP A 65 9.18 -5.82 9.34
N ALA A 66 9.37 -5.40 8.11
CA ALA A 66 9.33 -3.97 7.76
C ALA A 66 7.92 -3.40 7.94
N THR A 67 6.89 -4.16 7.59
CA THR A 67 5.49 -3.78 7.77
C THR A 67 5.13 -3.64 9.25
N LYS A 68 5.60 -4.53 10.11
CA LYS A 68 5.41 -4.41 11.57
C LYS A 68 5.99 -3.10 12.10
N LYS A 69 7.19 -2.71 11.68
CA LYS A 69 7.79 -1.41 12.06
C LYS A 69 7.01 -0.21 11.56
N ILE A 70 6.37 -0.32 10.39
CA ILE A 70 5.44 0.71 9.89
C ILE A 70 4.27 0.85 10.86
N TRP A 71 3.68 -0.28 11.30
CA TRP A 71 2.54 -0.25 12.22
C TRP A 71 2.92 0.22 13.61
N GLU A 72 4.07 -0.18 14.14
CA GLU A 72 4.59 0.33 15.42
C GLU A 72 4.71 1.87 15.40
N LEU A 73 5.28 2.42 14.34
CA LEU A 73 5.37 3.87 14.17
C LEU A 73 3.99 4.52 14.03
N TYR A 74 3.11 3.94 13.23
CA TYR A 74 1.75 4.46 13.04
C TYR A 74 0.98 4.47 14.37
N ASP A 75 1.02 3.37 15.11
CA ASP A 75 0.32 3.20 16.38
C ASP A 75 0.85 4.18 17.45
N SER A 76 2.16 4.37 17.53
CA SER A 76 2.78 5.36 18.42
C SER A 76 2.27 6.78 18.15
N VAL A 77 2.27 7.18 16.87
CA VAL A 77 1.79 8.51 16.48
C VAL A 77 0.28 8.66 16.66
N ALA A 78 -0.48 7.58 16.45
CA ALA A 78 -1.93 7.57 16.70
C ALA A 78 -2.22 7.80 18.19
N ALA A 79 -1.47 7.13 19.08
CA ALA A 79 -1.58 7.32 20.53
C ALA A 79 -1.25 8.77 20.94
N GLU A 80 -0.18 9.36 20.39
CA GLU A 80 0.17 10.78 20.59
C GLU A 80 -0.96 11.71 20.09
N ALA A 81 -1.66 11.32 19.03
CA ALA A 81 -2.79 12.07 18.47
C ALA A 81 -4.14 11.78 19.17
N GLY A 82 -4.13 11.03 20.28
CA GLY A 82 -5.27 10.79 21.13
C GLY A 82 -6.27 9.77 20.57
N TYR A 83 -5.82 8.75 19.82
CA TYR A 83 -6.68 7.65 19.40
C TYR A 83 -5.91 6.32 19.33
N THR A 84 -6.64 5.21 19.36
CA THR A 84 -6.08 3.88 19.17
C THR A 84 -6.28 3.45 17.73
N ALA A 85 -5.19 3.13 17.03
CA ALA A 85 -5.27 2.59 15.68
C ALA A 85 -5.63 1.10 15.73
N GLY A 86 -6.45 0.67 14.77
CA GLY A 86 -6.88 -0.71 14.63
C GLY A 86 -6.60 -1.26 13.22
N PRO A 87 -7.07 -2.49 12.94
CA PRO A 87 -6.94 -3.10 11.62
C PRO A 87 -7.46 -2.21 10.48
N GLU A 88 -8.51 -1.43 10.71
CA GLU A 88 -9.14 -0.53 9.75
C GLU A 88 -8.23 0.64 9.31
N ASN A 89 -7.18 0.91 10.07
CA ASN A 89 -6.14 1.88 9.71
C ASN A 89 -5.02 1.26 8.86
N ARG A 90 -5.03 -0.04 8.68
CA ARG A 90 -3.95 -0.81 8.06
C ARG A 90 -4.41 -1.42 6.75
N GLY A 91 -3.72 -1.07 5.68
CA GLY A 91 -3.86 -1.69 4.38
C GLY A 91 -2.55 -2.34 3.94
N TYR A 92 -2.64 -3.35 3.11
CA TYR A 92 -1.49 -4.01 2.54
C TYR A 92 -1.72 -4.32 1.06
N LEU A 93 -0.76 -3.97 0.21
CA LEU A 93 -0.74 -4.38 -1.19
C LEU A 93 0.24 -5.54 -1.34
N GLN A 94 -0.26 -6.73 -1.65
CA GLN A 94 0.51 -7.94 -1.85
C GLN A 94 0.73 -8.20 -3.34
N ARG A 95 1.99 -8.36 -3.76
CA ARG A 95 2.28 -8.97 -5.06
C ARG A 95 1.95 -10.44 -4.97
N CYS A 96 1.00 -10.88 -5.79
CA CYS A 96 0.45 -12.23 -5.68
C CYS A 96 0.10 -12.78 -7.05
N HIS A 97 0.61 -13.95 -7.38
CA HIS A 97 0.21 -14.65 -8.59
C HIS A 97 -0.25 -16.08 -8.28
N VAL A 98 -1.48 -16.37 -8.69
CA VAL A 98 -2.10 -17.68 -8.49
C VAL A 98 -2.23 -18.38 -9.83
N ALA A 99 -1.82 -19.62 -9.90
CA ALA A 99 -1.98 -20.46 -11.09
C ALA A 99 -2.38 -21.89 -10.71
N GLU A 100 -2.70 -22.67 -11.71
CA GLU A 100 -3.11 -24.08 -11.56
C GLU A 100 -1.99 -24.98 -11.02
N THR A 101 -0.72 -24.61 -11.29
CA THR A 101 0.46 -25.33 -10.81
C THR A 101 1.48 -24.38 -10.18
N GLU A 102 2.31 -24.91 -9.29
CA GLU A 102 3.38 -24.16 -8.63
C GLU A 102 4.39 -23.62 -9.66
N GLU A 103 4.76 -24.46 -10.65
CA GLU A 103 5.74 -24.10 -11.68
C GLU A 103 5.24 -22.90 -12.51
N LYS A 104 3.98 -22.94 -12.93
CA LYS A 104 3.38 -21.86 -13.71
C LYS A 104 3.27 -20.57 -12.90
N ALA A 105 2.85 -20.69 -11.64
CA ALA A 105 2.75 -19.54 -10.74
C ALA A 105 4.11 -18.87 -10.54
N MET A 106 5.16 -19.65 -10.31
CA MET A 106 6.52 -19.17 -10.11
C MET A 106 7.11 -18.54 -11.39
N ALA A 107 6.86 -19.15 -12.56
CA ALA A 107 7.31 -18.61 -13.84
C ALA A 107 6.69 -17.23 -14.12
N ASN A 108 5.40 -17.08 -13.86
CA ASN A 108 4.69 -15.81 -14.02
C ASN A 108 5.10 -14.77 -12.97
N ALA A 109 5.29 -15.18 -11.72
CA ALA A 109 5.70 -14.27 -10.65
C ALA A 109 7.10 -13.68 -10.86
N ARG A 110 7.99 -14.36 -11.56
CA ARG A 110 9.30 -13.81 -11.95
C ARG A 110 9.19 -12.54 -12.79
N GLN A 111 8.09 -12.36 -13.49
CA GLN A 111 7.83 -11.17 -14.30
C GLN A 111 7.61 -9.91 -13.47
N PHE A 112 7.25 -10.04 -12.15
CA PHE A 112 7.22 -8.90 -11.23
C PHE A 112 8.57 -8.20 -11.05
N MET A 113 9.65 -8.88 -11.40
CA MET A 113 11.01 -8.32 -11.35
C MET A 113 11.26 -7.26 -12.43
N TRP A 114 10.47 -7.25 -13.51
CA TRP A 114 10.63 -6.29 -14.60
C TRP A 114 10.55 -4.84 -14.14
N MET A 115 9.51 -4.48 -13.40
CA MET A 115 9.37 -3.10 -12.90
C MET A 115 10.51 -2.69 -11.97
N GLN A 116 11.08 -3.62 -11.23
CA GLN A 116 12.20 -3.31 -10.35
C GLN A 116 13.54 -3.25 -11.06
N GLY A 117 13.74 -4.03 -12.11
CA GLY A 117 14.99 -4.10 -12.85
C GLY A 117 15.08 -3.07 -13.98
N GLU A 118 14.14 -3.10 -14.89
CA GLU A 118 14.20 -2.34 -16.14
C GLU A 118 13.46 -1.01 -16.08
N PHE A 119 12.22 -1.00 -15.62
CA PHE A 119 11.41 0.22 -15.62
C PHE A 119 11.96 1.28 -14.65
N THR A 120 12.33 0.90 -13.43
CA THR A 120 12.91 1.82 -12.46
C THR A 120 14.38 2.13 -12.71
N GLY A 121 15.03 1.35 -13.56
CA GLY A 121 16.45 1.48 -13.94
C GLY A 121 16.74 2.47 -15.06
N LEU A 122 15.73 3.12 -15.66
CA LEU A 122 15.88 4.01 -16.81
C LEU A 122 16.72 5.26 -16.52
N ALA A 123 16.78 5.72 -15.28
CA ALA A 123 17.56 6.90 -14.89
C ALA A 123 18.55 6.57 -13.76
N HIS A 124 19.64 7.34 -13.67
CA HIS A 124 20.54 7.21 -12.52
C HIS A 124 19.80 7.52 -11.22
N PRO A 125 19.99 6.76 -10.11
CA PRO A 125 19.26 6.94 -8.86
C PRO A 125 19.26 8.35 -8.28
N VAL A 126 20.30 9.13 -8.54
CA VAL A 126 20.37 10.55 -8.16
C VAL A 126 19.23 11.37 -8.80
N TRP A 127 18.84 11.04 -10.03
CA TRP A 127 17.79 11.74 -10.74
C TRP A 127 16.38 11.26 -10.37
N SER A 128 16.23 9.99 -10.01
CA SER A 128 14.96 9.46 -9.52
C SER A 128 14.66 9.82 -8.06
N SER A 129 15.63 10.44 -7.38
CA SER A 129 15.50 10.89 -5.98
C SER A 129 15.95 12.36 -5.85
N PRO A 130 15.17 13.32 -6.37
CA PRO A 130 15.54 14.72 -6.35
C PRO A 130 15.68 15.27 -4.92
N SER A 131 16.54 16.29 -4.77
CA SER A 131 16.73 16.99 -3.50
C SER A 131 15.41 17.60 -3.01
N GLY A 132 15.14 17.46 -1.71
CA GLY A 132 13.93 17.99 -1.09
C GLY A 132 12.74 17.00 -1.10
N TYR A 133 12.79 15.92 -1.87
CA TYR A 133 11.76 14.88 -1.86
C TYR A 133 11.91 13.92 -0.67
N PHE A 134 13.16 13.62 -0.30
CA PHE A 134 13.50 12.82 0.86
C PHE A 134 14.40 13.60 1.82
N SER A 135 14.43 13.19 3.09
CA SER A 135 15.47 13.67 4.00
C SER A 135 16.87 13.36 3.46
N PRO A 136 17.90 14.17 3.75
CA PRO A 136 19.24 13.95 3.22
C PRO A 136 19.82 12.56 3.54
N SER A 137 19.57 12.05 4.77
CA SER A 137 20.00 10.73 5.20
C SER A 137 19.30 9.61 4.45
N TYR A 138 17.99 9.72 4.26
CA TYR A 138 17.23 8.74 3.49
C TYR A 138 17.63 8.74 2.02
N ARG A 139 17.80 9.94 1.43
CA ARG A 139 18.26 10.07 0.04
C ARG A 139 19.62 9.41 -0.18
N LYS A 140 20.56 9.63 0.74
CA LYS A 140 21.88 8.98 0.68
C LYS A 140 21.75 7.47 0.68
N ALA A 141 21.04 6.90 1.66
CA ALA A 141 20.82 5.47 1.79
C ALA A 141 20.09 4.89 0.56
N PHE A 142 19.08 5.60 0.03
CA PHE A 142 18.36 5.19 -1.17
C PHE A 142 19.27 5.16 -2.41
N VAL A 143 20.09 6.19 -2.62
CA VAL A 143 21.01 6.25 -3.75
C VAL A 143 22.08 5.16 -3.65
N GLU A 144 22.66 4.96 -2.48
CA GLU A 144 23.66 3.90 -2.24
C GLU A 144 23.06 2.51 -2.51
N TYR A 145 21.86 2.23 -2.00
CA TYR A 145 21.15 1.00 -2.26
C TYR A 145 20.83 0.81 -3.74
N ALA A 146 20.32 1.84 -4.41
CA ALA A 146 19.96 1.75 -5.83
C ALA A 146 21.18 1.63 -6.75
N VAL A 147 22.32 2.25 -6.40
CA VAL A 147 23.59 2.08 -7.11
C VAL A 147 24.14 0.67 -6.89
N GLY A 148 24.09 0.17 -5.65
CA GLY A 148 24.49 -1.21 -5.35
C GLY A 148 23.66 -2.25 -6.12
N ARG A 149 22.36 -2.03 -6.28
CA ARG A 149 21.49 -2.88 -7.12
C ARG A 149 21.85 -2.85 -8.60
N ARG A 150 22.33 -1.71 -9.13
CA ARG A 150 22.79 -1.63 -10.53
C ARG A 150 24.07 -2.42 -10.78
N SER A 151 24.92 -2.53 -9.77
CA SER A 151 26.11 -3.38 -9.81
C SER A 151 25.76 -4.87 -9.78
N ASN A 152 24.57 -5.20 -9.27
CA ASN A 152 23.97 -6.53 -9.32
C ASN A 152 22.59 -6.42 -10.00
N PRO A 153 22.52 -6.51 -11.34
CA PRO A 153 21.27 -6.26 -12.09
C PRO A 153 20.12 -7.22 -11.77
N ARG A 154 20.38 -8.29 -11.04
CA ARG A 154 19.33 -9.23 -10.59
C ARG A 154 18.61 -8.78 -9.30
N GLY A 155 19.05 -7.68 -8.67
CA GLY A 155 18.40 -7.12 -7.49
C GLY A 155 18.43 -8.03 -6.25
N ALA A 156 17.54 -7.79 -5.29
CA ALA A 156 17.17 -8.83 -4.33
C ALA A 156 16.64 -9.99 -5.17
N GLU A 157 17.27 -11.16 -5.04
CA GLU A 157 16.96 -12.28 -5.93
C GLU A 157 15.47 -12.63 -5.79
N PHE A 158 14.87 -13.11 -6.85
CA PHE A 158 13.46 -13.48 -6.84
C PHE A 158 13.16 -14.45 -5.68
N GLU A 159 14.08 -15.36 -5.42
CA GLU A 159 14.04 -16.33 -4.34
C GLU A 159 13.97 -15.66 -2.95
N ASP A 160 14.71 -14.57 -2.76
CA ASP A 160 14.64 -13.78 -1.51
C ASP A 160 13.27 -13.12 -1.34
N GLN A 161 12.71 -12.55 -2.40
CA GLN A 161 11.39 -11.93 -2.35
C GLN A 161 10.27 -12.95 -2.09
N ILE A 162 10.40 -14.17 -2.61
CA ILE A 162 9.48 -15.28 -2.32
C ILE A 162 9.63 -15.74 -0.87
N ARG A 163 10.87 -15.92 -0.39
CA ARG A 163 11.17 -16.31 1.00
C ARG A 163 10.61 -15.30 1.98
N ASP A 164 10.85 -14.02 1.73
CA ASP A 164 10.45 -12.91 2.60
C ASP A 164 8.98 -12.48 2.38
N GLN A 165 8.25 -13.24 1.59
CA GLN A 165 6.83 -13.04 1.25
C GLN A 165 6.51 -11.65 0.65
N GLN A 166 7.47 -10.96 0.07
CA GLN A 166 7.22 -9.77 -0.74
C GLN A 166 6.46 -10.12 -2.02
N ILE A 167 6.70 -11.33 -2.55
CA ILE A 167 5.91 -11.96 -3.61
C ILE A 167 5.35 -13.26 -3.07
N ILE A 168 4.05 -13.46 -3.19
CA ILE A 168 3.38 -14.73 -2.94
C ILE A 168 2.96 -15.32 -4.29
N ALA A 169 3.48 -16.50 -4.60
CA ALA A 169 3.10 -17.24 -5.80
C ALA A 169 2.86 -18.71 -5.47
N GLY A 170 1.97 -19.35 -6.20
CA GLY A 170 1.64 -20.75 -6.04
C GLY A 170 0.21 -21.10 -6.47
N THR A 171 -0.16 -22.32 -6.18
CA THR A 171 -1.56 -22.76 -6.28
C THR A 171 -2.45 -22.07 -5.24
N PRO A 172 -3.77 -22.08 -5.37
CA PRO A 172 -4.67 -21.49 -4.37
C PRO A 172 -4.36 -21.98 -2.95
N LYS A 173 -4.09 -23.26 -2.76
CA LYS A 173 -3.75 -23.86 -1.46
C LYS A 173 -2.49 -23.21 -0.85
N THR A 174 -1.43 -23.09 -1.64
CA THR A 174 -0.16 -22.50 -1.20
C THR A 174 -0.33 -21.02 -0.88
N VAL A 175 -1.05 -20.28 -1.73
CA VAL A 175 -1.29 -18.85 -1.54
C VAL A 175 -2.14 -18.58 -0.30
N ILE A 176 -3.20 -19.36 -0.06
CA ILE A 176 -4.04 -19.24 1.13
C ILE A 176 -3.22 -19.43 2.41
N ALA A 177 -2.35 -20.45 2.46
CA ALA A 177 -1.51 -20.70 3.64
C ALA A 177 -0.53 -19.54 3.91
N LYS A 178 0.08 -18.96 2.86
CA LYS A 178 0.99 -17.80 2.99
C LYS A 178 0.24 -16.53 3.39
N LEU A 179 -0.97 -16.31 2.85
CA LEU A 179 -1.80 -15.17 3.21
C LEU A 179 -2.30 -15.24 4.66
N ARG A 180 -2.57 -16.45 5.19
CA ARG A 180 -2.90 -16.61 6.62
C ARG A 180 -1.79 -16.03 7.50
N ARG A 181 -0.54 -16.42 7.26
CA ARG A 181 0.60 -15.88 7.99
C ARG A 181 0.68 -14.36 7.90
N LEU A 182 0.52 -13.80 6.69
CA LEU A 182 0.52 -12.36 6.49
C LEU A 182 -0.56 -11.66 7.32
N LEU A 183 -1.80 -12.19 7.29
CA LEU A 183 -2.92 -11.62 8.03
C LEU A 183 -2.71 -11.70 9.55
N GLU A 184 -2.19 -12.81 10.05
CA GLU A 184 -1.89 -13.00 11.48
C GLU A 184 -0.83 -12.00 11.96
N GLU A 185 0.25 -11.81 11.19
CA GLU A 185 1.39 -11.01 11.60
C GLU A 185 1.21 -9.50 11.34
N THR A 186 0.53 -9.10 10.28
CA THR A 186 0.41 -7.67 9.90
C THR A 186 -0.98 -7.07 10.14
N ARG A 187 -2.00 -7.92 10.31
CA ARG A 187 -3.37 -7.56 10.69
C ARG A 187 -4.00 -6.41 9.89
N PRO A 188 -3.95 -6.42 8.56
CA PRO A 188 -4.60 -5.40 7.74
C PRO A 188 -6.09 -5.71 7.59
N SER A 189 -6.95 -4.71 7.59
CA SER A 189 -8.35 -4.87 7.20
C SER A 189 -8.58 -4.70 5.70
N ILE A 190 -7.57 -4.20 5.00
CA ILE A 190 -7.61 -3.95 3.57
C ILE A 190 -6.44 -4.68 2.92
N LEU A 191 -6.77 -5.63 2.04
CA LEU A 191 -5.77 -6.37 1.28
C LEU A 191 -6.01 -6.17 -0.21
N GLY A 192 -5.04 -5.55 -0.88
CA GLY A 192 -5.00 -5.43 -2.33
C GLY A 192 -4.05 -6.47 -2.94
N PHE A 193 -4.34 -6.91 -4.15
CA PHE A 193 -3.48 -7.83 -4.88
C PHE A 193 -2.94 -7.18 -6.15
N TRP A 194 -1.62 -7.21 -6.31
CA TRP A 194 -0.94 -6.87 -7.54
C TRP A 194 -0.54 -8.17 -8.24
N THR A 195 -1.23 -8.50 -9.33
CA THR A 195 -1.21 -9.84 -9.93
C THR A 195 -0.34 -9.97 -11.16
N SER A 196 0.10 -8.85 -11.75
CA SER A 196 0.97 -8.85 -12.92
C SER A 196 1.69 -7.52 -13.11
N ASP A 197 2.84 -7.55 -13.78
CA ASP A 197 3.66 -6.39 -14.14
C ASP A 197 3.67 -6.11 -15.67
N GLY A 198 2.68 -6.63 -16.40
CA GLY A 198 2.54 -6.40 -17.82
C GLY A 198 3.19 -7.43 -18.74
N PHE A 199 4.08 -8.27 -18.27
CA PHE A 199 4.67 -9.37 -19.04
C PHE A 199 3.89 -10.68 -18.94
N VAL A 200 3.03 -10.82 -17.93
CA VAL A 200 2.15 -11.98 -17.81
C VAL A 200 1.14 -11.96 -18.95
N SER A 201 0.94 -13.10 -19.61
CA SER A 201 -0.04 -13.20 -20.69
C SER A 201 -1.45 -12.83 -20.21
N ASN A 202 -2.27 -12.31 -21.12
CA ASN A 202 -3.66 -11.95 -20.80
C ASN A 202 -4.48 -13.16 -20.31
N GLU A 203 -4.17 -14.36 -20.83
CA GLU A 203 -4.82 -15.61 -20.40
C GLU A 203 -4.44 -15.97 -18.97
N ASP A 204 -3.16 -15.90 -18.63
CA ASP A 204 -2.67 -16.19 -17.29
C ASP A 204 -3.13 -15.14 -16.28
N ALA A 205 -3.15 -13.86 -16.66
CA ALA A 205 -3.69 -12.80 -15.82
C ALA A 205 -5.18 -13.02 -15.51
N LYS A 206 -5.99 -13.40 -16.51
CA LYS A 206 -7.40 -13.74 -16.33
C LYS A 206 -7.59 -15.00 -15.48
N SER A 207 -6.75 -16.04 -15.69
CA SER A 207 -6.79 -17.25 -14.87
C SER A 207 -6.45 -16.94 -13.42
N CYS A 208 -5.39 -16.15 -13.17
CA CYS A 208 -5.02 -15.69 -11.84
C CYS A 208 -6.18 -14.97 -11.14
N ILE A 209 -6.82 -14.01 -11.80
CA ILE A 209 -7.96 -13.26 -11.24
C ILE A 209 -9.14 -14.22 -10.93
N ARG A 210 -9.40 -15.20 -11.79
CA ARG A 210 -10.46 -16.19 -11.58
C ARG A 210 -10.18 -17.05 -10.35
N LEU A 211 -8.97 -17.61 -10.25
CA LEU A 211 -8.55 -18.43 -9.09
C LEU A 211 -8.55 -17.62 -7.79
N LEU A 212 -8.07 -16.38 -7.84
CA LEU A 212 -8.17 -15.46 -6.70
C LEU A 212 -9.64 -15.28 -6.27
N GLY A 213 -10.52 -14.98 -7.20
CA GLY A 213 -11.93 -14.70 -6.92
C GLY A 213 -12.70 -15.91 -6.39
N GLN A 214 -12.46 -17.09 -6.97
CA GLN A 214 -13.23 -18.30 -6.69
C GLN A 214 -12.71 -19.07 -5.47
N GLU A 215 -11.41 -19.10 -5.25
CA GLU A 215 -10.80 -19.96 -4.24
C GLU A 215 -10.11 -19.18 -3.11
N VAL A 216 -9.32 -18.16 -3.44
CA VAL A 216 -8.49 -17.46 -2.45
C VAL A 216 -9.30 -16.43 -1.65
N LEU A 217 -10.06 -15.56 -2.32
CA LEU A 217 -10.81 -14.50 -1.64
C LEU A 217 -11.84 -15.01 -0.62
N PRO A 218 -12.60 -16.10 -0.88
CA PRO A 218 -13.49 -16.64 0.14
C PRO A 218 -12.73 -17.06 1.40
N ALA A 219 -11.61 -17.79 1.26
CA ALA A 219 -10.79 -18.21 2.38
C ALA A 219 -10.19 -17.01 3.14
N VAL A 220 -9.67 -16.00 2.43
CA VAL A 220 -9.13 -14.78 3.05
C VAL A 220 -10.19 -14.02 3.84
N ARG A 221 -11.43 -13.97 3.35
CA ARG A 221 -12.55 -13.33 4.06
C ARG A 221 -12.89 -14.06 5.37
N GLU A 222 -12.92 -15.38 5.35
CA GLU A 222 -13.16 -16.15 6.57
C GLU A 222 -12.02 -15.97 7.58
N MET A 223 -10.76 -16.02 7.14
CA MET A 223 -9.62 -15.70 8.00
C MET A 223 -9.72 -14.29 8.60
N GLY A 224 -10.15 -13.30 7.80
CA GLY A 224 -10.36 -11.94 8.27
C GLY A 224 -11.39 -11.86 9.41
N LYS A 225 -12.49 -12.61 9.30
CA LYS A 225 -13.50 -12.72 10.35
C LYS A 225 -12.95 -13.40 11.60
N GLU A 226 -12.29 -14.56 11.45
CA GLU A 226 -11.65 -15.29 12.55
C GLU A 226 -10.66 -14.41 13.33
N LEU A 227 -9.89 -13.61 12.63
CA LEU A 227 -8.88 -12.72 13.20
C LEU A 227 -9.43 -11.37 13.69
N GLY A 228 -10.72 -11.10 13.51
CA GLY A 228 -11.32 -9.81 13.84
C GLY A 228 -10.79 -8.64 13.02
N LEU A 229 -10.46 -8.88 11.75
CA LEU A 229 -10.00 -7.86 10.81
C LEU A 229 -11.20 -7.22 10.11
N TRP A 230 -11.86 -6.34 10.81
CA TRP A 230 -13.07 -5.68 10.31
C TRP A 230 -12.77 -4.79 9.10
N SER A 231 -13.52 -5.01 8.04
CA SER A 231 -13.46 -4.12 6.88
C SER A 231 -14.04 -2.75 7.24
N PRO A 232 -13.35 -1.65 6.92
CA PRO A 232 -13.89 -0.31 7.14
C PRO A 232 -15.11 -0.01 6.26
N PHE A 233 -15.48 -0.91 5.35
CA PHE A 233 -16.65 -0.79 4.47
C PHE A 233 -17.86 -1.57 4.98
N GLU A 234 -17.73 -2.38 6.01
CA GLU A 234 -18.85 -3.10 6.59
C GLU A 234 -19.72 -2.15 7.43
N ALA A 235 -21.05 -2.26 7.29
CA ALA A 235 -21.98 -1.32 7.92
C ALA A 235 -21.87 -1.28 9.45
N ASN A 236 -21.49 -2.38 10.08
CA ASN A 236 -21.37 -2.51 11.54
C ASN A 236 -19.92 -2.66 12.01
N ALA A 237 -18.93 -2.37 11.15
CA ALA A 237 -17.54 -2.43 11.56
C ALA A 237 -17.27 -1.42 12.68
N PRO A 238 -16.50 -1.78 13.72
CA PRO A 238 -16.01 -0.81 14.67
C PRO A 238 -15.19 0.25 13.93
N VAL A 239 -15.60 1.51 14.01
CA VAL A 239 -14.94 2.59 13.28
C VAL A 239 -14.07 3.35 14.27
N SER A 240 -12.78 3.07 14.29
CA SER A 240 -11.79 3.91 14.97
C SER A 240 -11.43 5.14 14.12
N ILE A 241 -11.69 5.08 12.81
CA ILE A 241 -11.48 6.20 11.91
C ILE A 241 -12.58 7.22 12.12
N ALA A 242 -12.20 8.38 12.60
CA ALA A 242 -13.12 9.48 12.90
C ALA A 242 -13.75 10.14 11.64
N TYR A 243 -14.15 9.35 10.66
CA TYR A 243 -15.06 9.84 9.62
C TYR A 243 -16.46 10.13 10.15
N ALA A 244 -16.79 9.60 11.34
CA ALA A 244 -18.13 9.67 11.87
C ALA A 244 -18.36 10.86 12.80
N LYS A 245 -17.33 11.53 13.30
CA LYS A 245 -17.54 12.58 14.31
C LYS A 245 -16.55 13.73 14.17
N GLY A 246 -16.86 14.66 13.29
CA GLY A 246 -16.21 15.97 13.23
C GLY A 246 -15.34 16.22 11.98
N PRO A 247 -15.16 17.50 11.61
CA PRO A 247 -14.29 17.87 10.51
C PRO A 247 -12.85 17.46 10.83
N ALA A 248 -12.13 17.00 9.82
CA ALA A 248 -10.68 16.85 9.93
C ALA A 248 -10.07 18.16 10.43
N PRO A 249 -9.07 18.11 11.34
CA PRO A 249 -8.40 19.32 11.76
C PRO A 249 -7.89 20.07 10.53
N ALA A 250 -8.12 21.37 10.49
CA ALA A 250 -7.64 22.22 9.42
C ALA A 250 -6.12 22.00 9.30
N ALA A 251 -5.65 21.68 8.09
CA ALA A 251 -4.24 21.60 7.81
C ALA A 251 -3.60 22.95 8.16
N ALA A 252 -2.72 22.97 9.13
CA ALA A 252 -1.88 24.11 9.42
C ALA A 252 -0.82 24.31 8.33
#